data_14c2e8caa732eb9955c18ee1356ae53e
#
_entry.id   14c2e8caa732eb9955c18ee1356ae53e
#
_cell.length_a   1.000
_cell.length_b   1.000
_cell.length_c   1.000
_cell.angle_alpha   90.00
_cell.angle_beta   90.00
_cell.angle_gamma   90.00
#
_symmetry.space_group_name_H-M   'P 1'
#
loop_
_entity.id
_entity.type
_entity.pdbx_description
1 polymer ?
#
loop_
_entity_poly.entity_id
_entity_poly.type
_entity_poly.pdbx_seq_one_letter_code
_entity_poly.pdbx_strand_id
1 'polypeptide(L)'
;LSADQNSGAIDLAINPQNPKEVYATLWYKERKAWKFVESGASSGIFKSNDGGESWKKISTKDSGFPADENVGRIGLSIFPKNPNIIYAIVDNQKTRPASAVKEEKTEKSLDKAKMQKITKEEFLALDNKTVNEYLDGERFPERYTSENLKKSLRENKITVKDIFNYTHNGNDDLFNIEIEGAEVYR
;
A
#
# COMPACT_ATOMS: atom_id res chain seq x y z
N LEU A 1 -8.71 25.33 9.18
CA LEU A 1 -8.39 25.15 7.77
C LEU A 1 -9.10 23.90 7.25
N SER A 2 -9.91 24.04 6.22
CA SER A 2 -10.55 22.95 5.47
C SER A 2 -10.66 23.40 4.00
N ALA A 3 -10.65 22.45 3.07
CA ALA A 3 -10.82 22.73 1.64
C ALA A 3 -12.23 22.34 1.14
N ASP A 4 -12.88 21.41 1.85
CA ASP A 4 -14.26 20.97 1.61
C ASP A 4 -14.90 20.43 2.91
N GLN A 5 -16.09 19.83 2.82
CA GLN A 5 -16.84 19.31 3.97
C GLN A 5 -16.18 18.09 4.63
N ASN A 6 -15.34 17.36 3.89
CA ASN A 6 -14.77 16.09 4.32
C ASN A 6 -13.25 16.20 4.59
N SER A 7 -12.66 17.40 4.45
CA SER A 7 -11.25 17.62 4.69
C SER A 7 -10.99 18.47 5.92
N GLY A 8 -9.91 18.18 6.62
CA GLY A 8 -9.49 18.93 7.81
C GLY A 8 -7.98 18.85 8.01
N ALA A 9 -7.43 19.81 8.74
CA ALA A 9 -6.03 19.82 9.12
C ALA A 9 -5.75 18.68 10.10
N ILE A 10 -4.66 17.92 9.85
CA ILE A 10 -4.25 16.79 10.69
C ILE A 10 -2.82 16.91 11.20
N ASP A 11 -2.01 17.73 10.56
CA ASP A 11 -0.65 18.01 11.00
C ASP A 11 -0.30 19.47 10.77
N LEU A 12 0.60 20.01 11.60
CA LEU A 12 0.99 21.41 11.58
C LEU A 12 2.46 21.55 11.96
N ALA A 13 3.22 22.28 11.15
CA ALA A 13 4.61 22.57 11.39
C ALA A 13 4.86 24.08 11.30
N ILE A 14 5.51 24.64 12.33
CA ILE A 14 5.83 26.08 12.40
C ILE A 14 7.31 26.27 12.17
N ASN A 15 7.68 27.22 11.30
CA ASN A 15 9.07 27.59 11.10
C ASN A 15 9.64 28.21 12.40
N PRO A 16 10.63 27.56 13.04
CA PRO A 16 11.16 28.02 14.32
C PRO A 16 11.89 29.37 14.24
N GLN A 17 12.30 29.78 13.05
CA GLN A 17 12.97 31.08 12.81
C GLN A 17 12.00 32.18 12.37
N ASN A 18 10.78 31.81 11.91
CA ASN A 18 9.74 32.74 11.51
C ASN A 18 8.35 32.18 11.85
N PRO A 19 7.79 32.46 13.03
CA PRO A 19 6.51 31.90 13.47
C PRO A 19 5.30 32.28 12.61
N LYS A 20 5.42 33.28 11.72
CA LYS A 20 4.38 33.63 10.75
C LYS A 20 4.31 32.62 9.61
N GLU A 21 5.38 31.90 9.37
CA GLU A 21 5.45 30.86 8.36
C GLU A 21 5.01 29.53 8.96
N VAL A 22 3.84 29.08 8.55
CA VAL A 22 3.18 27.87 9.07
C VAL A 22 2.82 26.96 7.93
N TYR A 23 3.02 25.68 8.12
CA TYR A 23 2.63 24.64 7.20
C TYR A 23 1.55 23.77 7.83
N ALA A 24 0.53 23.41 7.08
CA ALA A 24 -0.50 22.49 7.52
C ALA A 24 -0.78 21.43 6.45
N THR A 25 -1.10 20.23 6.87
CA THR A 25 -1.58 19.20 5.96
C THR A 25 -3.08 19.00 6.14
N LEU A 26 -3.78 18.94 5.03
CA LEU A 26 -5.19 18.54 5.00
C LEU A 26 -5.28 17.08 4.57
N TRP A 27 -6.23 16.39 5.19
CA TRP A 27 -6.61 15.04 4.84
C TRP A 27 -8.10 14.97 4.53
N TYR A 28 -8.43 14.45 3.34
CA TYR A 28 -9.81 14.11 2.98
C TYR A 28 -10.18 12.77 3.62
N LYS A 29 -11.31 12.73 4.30
CA LYS A 29 -11.81 11.53 4.97
C LYS A 29 -13.32 11.48 4.92
N GLU A 30 -13.87 10.42 4.36
CA GLU A 30 -15.30 10.11 4.43
C GLU A 30 -15.49 8.75 5.11
N ARG A 31 -16.24 8.71 6.19
CA ARG A 31 -16.52 7.46 6.91
C ARG A 31 -18.02 7.23 7.02
N LYS A 32 -18.47 6.14 6.40
CA LYS A 32 -19.82 5.58 6.53
C LYS A 32 -19.73 4.18 7.13
N ALA A 33 -20.83 3.63 7.63
CA ALA A 33 -20.85 2.29 8.21
C ALA A 33 -20.38 1.19 7.24
N TRP A 34 -20.54 1.44 5.95
CA TRP A 34 -20.21 0.48 4.86
C TRP A 34 -19.10 0.94 3.93
N LYS A 35 -18.52 2.13 4.13
CA LYS A 35 -17.49 2.68 3.26
C LYS A 35 -16.57 3.62 4.03
N PHE A 36 -15.29 3.44 3.86
CA PHE A 36 -14.25 4.34 4.32
C PHE A 36 -13.43 4.82 3.13
N VAL A 37 -13.34 6.14 2.96
CA VAL A 37 -12.47 6.79 1.98
C VAL A 37 -11.48 7.65 2.74
N GLU A 38 -10.20 7.46 2.51
CA GLU A 38 -9.11 8.10 3.25
C GLU A 38 -8.13 8.87 2.36
N SER A 39 -8.52 9.12 1.13
CA SER A 39 -7.76 9.91 0.16
C SER A 39 -8.70 10.81 -0.64
N GLY A 40 -8.18 11.91 -1.17
CA GLY A 40 -8.97 12.82 -1.98
C GLY A 40 -8.17 14.04 -2.46
N ALA A 41 -8.64 14.68 -3.53
CA ALA A 41 -7.98 15.84 -4.15
C ALA A 41 -7.85 17.07 -3.22
N SER A 42 -8.64 17.15 -2.16
CA SER A 42 -8.54 18.19 -1.14
C SER A 42 -7.44 17.93 -0.11
N SER A 43 -6.90 16.70 -0.04
CA SER A 43 -5.69 16.42 0.71
C SER A 43 -4.50 17.19 0.11
N GLY A 44 -3.56 17.57 0.94
CA GLY A 44 -2.36 18.26 0.48
C GLY A 44 -1.69 19.13 1.54
N ILE A 45 -0.62 19.79 1.12
CA ILE A 45 0.18 20.67 1.97
C ILE A 45 -0.20 22.12 1.67
N PHE A 46 -0.45 22.87 2.72
CA PHE A 46 -0.82 24.29 2.68
C PHE A 46 0.21 25.09 3.47
N LYS A 47 0.53 26.28 2.96
CA LYS A 47 1.44 27.23 3.60
C LYS A 47 0.70 28.52 3.93
N SER A 48 0.95 29.03 5.12
CA SER A 48 0.63 30.38 5.53
C SER A 48 1.92 31.18 5.72
N ASN A 49 1.88 32.50 5.44
CA ASN A 49 2.96 33.44 5.72
C ASN A 49 2.52 34.54 6.73
N ASP A 50 1.33 34.42 7.28
CA ASP A 50 0.70 35.42 8.18
C ASP A 50 0.26 34.82 9.52
N GLY A 51 0.81 33.67 9.89
CA GLY A 51 0.52 33.04 11.18
C GLY A 51 -0.77 32.21 11.16
N GLY A 52 -1.28 31.84 9.97
CA GLY A 52 -2.44 30.99 9.80
C GLY A 52 -3.72 31.73 9.44
N GLU A 53 -3.67 33.04 9.17
CA GLU A 53 -4.83 33.82 8.77
C GLU A 53 -5.23 33.49 7.33
N SER A 54 -4.26 33.40 6.41
CA SER A 54 -4.49 32.95 5.03
C SER A 54 -3.62 31.75 4.66
N TRP A 55 -4.12 30.95 3.71
CA TRP A 55 -3.50 29.68 3.35
C TRP A 55 -3.45 29.48 1.84
N LYS A 56 -2.31 28.98 1.34
CA LYS A 56 -2.13 28.63 -0.07
C LYS A 56 -1.72 27.16 -0.16
N LYS A 57 -2.42 26.37 -0.98
CA LYS A 57 -2.00 25.00 -1.32
C LYS A 57 -0.69 25.05 -2.10
N ILE A 58 0.34 24.36 -1.60
CA ILE A 58 1.66 24.28 -2.23
C ILE A 58 1.94 22.93 -2.89
N SER A 59 1.24 21.86 -2.48
CA SER A 59 1.27 20.56 -3.16
C SER A 59 0.39 20.63 -4.40
N THR A 60 0.97 21.07 -5.51
CA THR A 60 0.31 21.17 -6.83
C THR A 60 0.92 20.16 -7.80
N LYS A 61 0.28 19.95 -8.96
CA LYS A 61 0.78 19.02 -9.99
C LYS A 61 2.23 19.33 -10.43
N ASP A 62 2.61 20.60 -10.38
CA ASP A 62 3.94 21.06 -10.80
C ASP A 62 4.98 21.03 -9.66
N SER A 63 4.57 20.70 -8.43
CA SER A 63 5.46 20.68 -7.28
C SER A 63 6.31 19.41 -7.16
N GLY A 64 6.03 18.39 -7.97
CA GLY A 64 6.62 17.05 -7.82
C GLY A 64 6.04 16.23 -6.67
N PHE A 65 5.10 16.79 -5.89
CA PHE A 65 4.36 16.09 -4.84
C PHE A 65 3.03 15.57 -5.39
N PRO A 66 2.52 14.41 -4.95
CA PRO A 66 1.20 13.91 -5.37
C PRO A 66 0.10 14.94 -5.11
N ALA A 67 -0.80 15.14 -6.08
CA ALA A 67 -1.83 16.18 -6.02
C ALA A 67 -3.16 15.76 -6.66
N ASP A 68 -3.43 14.46 -6.70
CA ASP A 68 -4.65 13.86 -7.22
C ASP A 68 -5.57 13.31 -6.10
N GLU A 69 -6.59 12.57 -6.48
CA GLU A 69 -7.55 11.96 -5.55
C GLU A 69 -6.97 10.82 -4.70
N ASN A 70 -5.76 10.34 -4.99
CA ASN A 70 -5.12 9.25 -4.27
C ASN A 70 -4.27 9.75 -3.09
N VAL A 71 -4.20 11.06 -2.87
CA VAL A 71 -3.46 11.63 -1.75
C VAL A 71 -4.21 11.39 -0.45
N GLY A 72 -3.62 10.56 0.41
CA GLY A 72 -4.12 10.24 1.72
C GLY A 72 -3.56 11.15 2.81
N ARG A 73 -3.19 10.57 3.93
CA ARG A 73 -2.65 11.28 5.09
C ARG A 73 -1.21 11.77 4.83
N ILE A 74 -0.89 12.96 5.32
CA ILE A 74 0.44 13.56 5.18
C ILE A 74 0.94 13.99 6.55
N GLY A 75 2.18 13.58 6.90
CA GLY A 75 2.92 14.09 8.05
C GLY A 75 4.04 15.03 7.60
N LEU A 76 4.36 16.07 8.39
CA LEU A 76 5.38 17.06 8.08
C LEU A 76 6.47 17.13 9.15
N SER A 77 7.68 17.48 8.71
CA SER A 77 8.77 17.86 9.62
C SER A 77 9.64 18.94 8.98
N ILE A 78 9.86 20.05 9.69
CA ILE A 78 10.76 21.11 9.27
C ILE A 78 12.15 20.82 9.83
N PHE A 79 13.20 20.95 9.01
CA PHE A 79 14.57 20.82 9.46
C PHE A 79 14.99 22.08 10.25
N PRO A 80 15.20 22.02 11.58
CA PRO A 80 15.34 23.22 12.42
C PRO A 80 16.56 24.07 12.08
N LYS A 81 17.65 23.47 11.59
CA LYS A 81 18.88 24.18 11.21
C LYS A 81 18.74 24.91 9.88
N ASN A 82 17.83 24.47 9.00
CA ASN A 82 17.51 25.12 7.74
C ASN A 82 16.01 24.95 7.44
N PRO A 83 15.16 25.87 7.92
CA PRO A 83 13.71 25.77 7.77
C PRO A 83 13.19 25.83 6.35
N ASN A 84 14.04 26.10 5.37
CA ASN A 84 13.71 25.99 3.95
C ASN A 84 13.62 24.52 3.49
N ILE A 85 14.06 23.59 4.32
CA ILE A 85 13.96 22.15 4.07
C ILE A 85 12.82 21.58 4.91
N ILE A 86 11.84 20.99 4.21
CA ILE A 86 10.70 20.33 4.81
C ILE A 86 10.66 18.90 4.30
N TYR A 87 10.46 17.96 5.20
CA TYR A 87 10.20 16.58 4.87
C TYR A 87 8.71 16.30 5.00
N ALA A 88 8.16 15.60 4.03
CA ALA A 88 6.79 15.13 4.06
C ALA A 88 6.76 13.63 3.86
N ILE A 89 5.96 12.93 4.66
CA ILE A 89 5.57 11.54 4.41
C ILE A 89 4.11 11.54 3.99
N VAL A 90 3.80 10.89 2.88
CA VAL A 90 2.43 10.79 2.35
C VAL A 90 2.02 9.33 2.20
N ASP A 91 0.77 9.04 2.56
CA ASP A 91 0.09 7.81 2.19
C ASP A 91 -0.51 7.98 0.79
N ASN A 92 0.12 7.35 -0.21
CA ASN A 92 -0.29 7.43 -1.60
C ASN A 92 -1.11 6.19 -1.97
N GLN A 93 -2.41 6.37 -2.16
CA GLN A 93 -3.38 5.33 -2.50
C GLN A 93 -3.41 5.00 -4.00
N LYS A 94 -2.51 5.59 -4.79
CA LYS A 94 -2.44 5.33 -6.21
C LYS A 94 -2.05 3.89 -6.48
N THR A 95 -2.83 3.22 -7.30
CA THR A 95 -2.56 1.84 -7.72
C THR A 95 -1.39 1.80 -8.69
N ARG A 96 -0.41 0.95 -8.43
CA ARG A 96 0.66 0.69 -9.39
C ARG A 96 0.11 -0.05 -10.60
N PRO A 97 0.51 0.32 -11.82
CA PRO A 97 0.13 -0.48 -12.98
C PRO A 97 0.71 -1.89 -12.84
N ALA A 98 -0.10 -2.90 -13.05
CA ALA A 98 0.24 -4.32 -12.94
C ALA A 98 1.46 -4.76 -13.78
N SER A 99 1.97 -3.91 -14.65
CA SER A 99 3.13 -4.15 -15.51
C SER A 99 4.50 -3.84 -14.87
N ALA A 100 4.53 -3.26 -13.67
CA ALA A 100 5.80 -2.82 -13.06
C ALA A 100 6.59 -3.96 -12.37
N VAL A 101 5.95 -5.09 -12.10
CA VAL A 101 6.62 -6.28 -11.55
C VAL A 101 6.35 -7.47 -12.46
N LYS A 102 6.95 -7.46 -13.64
CA LYS A 102 7.27 -8.72 -14.31
C LYS A 102 8.54 -9.26 -13.63
N GLU A 103 8.36 -9.93 -12.50
CA GLU A 103 9.27 -11.02 -12.20
C GLU A 103 9.29 -11.91 -13.42
N GLU A 104 10.46 -12.22 -13.96
CA GLU A 104 10.62 -13.22 -15.01
C GLU A 104 10.04 -14.53 -14.47
N LYS A 105 8.75 -14.74 -14.69
CA LYS A 105 8.10 -16.03 -14.41
C LYS A 105 8.70 -17.00 -15.39
N THR A 106 9.68 -17.75 -14.94
CA THR A 106 10.15 -18.92 -15.69
C THR A 106 8.94 -19.81 -15.94
N GLU A 107 8.82 -20.39 -17.13
CA GLU A 107 7.69 -21.28 -17.51
C GLU A 107 7.42 -22.41 -16.50
N LYS A 108 8.37 -22.68 -15.60
CA LYS A 108 8.31 -23.68 -14.53
C LYS A 108 7.74 -23.17 -13.21
N SER A 109 7.51 -21.85 -13.02
CA SER A 109 6.99 -21.35 -11.74
C SER A 109 5.53 -21.75 -11.55
N LEU A 110 5.23 -22.22 -10.34
CA LEU A 110 3.85 -22.48 -9.91
C LEU A 110 3.22 -21.15 -9.46
N ASP A 111 2.17 -20.74 -10.13
CA ASP A 111 1.43 -19.52 -9.79
C ASP A 111 -0.02 -19.83 -9.41
N LYS A 112 -0.75 -18.82 -8.91
CA LYS A 112 -2.14 -18.94 -8.48
C LYS A 112 -3.04 -19.50 -9.57
N ALA A 113 -2.86 -19.07 -10.82
CA ALA A 113 -3.69 -19.51 -11.96
C ALA A 113 -3.44 -20.99 -12.30
N LYS A 114 -2.20 -21.45 -12.16
CA LYS A 114 -1.85 -22.88 -12.31
C LYS A 114 -2.38 -23.69 -11.13
N MET A 115 -2.20 -23.19 -9.87
CA MET A 115 -2.71 -23.88 -8.68
C MET A 115 -4.20 -24.08 -8.67
N GLN A 116 -4.97 -23.15 -9.23
CA GLN A 116 -6.43 -23.27 -9.35
C GLN A 116 -6.87 -24.43 -10.26
N LYS A 117 -6.04 -24.81 -11.22
CA LYS A 117 -6.38 -25.77 -12.29
C LYS A 117 -5.62 -27.09 -12.19
N ILE A 118 -4.54 -27.12 -11.41
CA ILE A 118 -3.67 -28.30 -11.34
C ILE A 118 -4.37 -29.47 -10.68
N THR A 119 -4.18 -30.64 -11.25
CA THR A 119 -4.68 -31.91 -10.67
C THR A 119 -3.78 -32.39 -9.55
N LYS A 120 -4.27 -33.36 -8.74
CA LYS A 120 -3.49 -33.98 -7.67
C LYS A 120 -2.23 -34.66 -8.22
N GLU A 121 -2.35 -35.36 -9.34
CA GLU A 121 -1.27 -36.09 -10.00
C GLU A 121 -0.18 -35.12 -10.47
N GLU A 122 -0.58 -34.02 -11.13
CA GLU A 122 0.34 -32.98 -11.59
C GLU A 122 1.04 -32.30 -10.42
N PHE A 123 0.33 -31.95 -9.34
CA PHE A 123 0.93 -31.35 -8.15
C PHE A 123 1.96 -32.31 -7.50
N LEU A 124 1.66 -33.60 -7.40
CA LEU A 124 2.59 -34.59 -6.84
C LEU A 124 3.83 -34.79 -7.73
N ALA A 125 3.73 -34.54 -9.03
CA ALA A 125 4.84 -34.63 -10.00
C ALA A 125 5.77 -33.41 -9.98
N LEU A 126 5.34 -32.25 -9.44
CA LEU A 126 6.21 -31.08 -9.30
C LEU A 126 7.45 -31.42 -8.45
N ASP A 127 8.58 -30.76 -8.74
CA ASP A 127 9.74 -30.88 -7.87
C ASP A 127 9.51 -30.13 -6.54
N ASN A 128 10.25 -30.54 -5.51
CA ASN A 128 10.05 -29.99 -4.16
C ASN A 128 10.46 -28.53 -4.08
N LYS A 129 11.41 -28.09 -4.89
CA LYS A 129 11.88 -26.71 -4.91
C LYS A 129 10.77 -25.78 -5.42
N THR A 130 10.16 -26.13 -6.56
CA THR A 130 9.03 -25.36 -7.13
C THR A 130 7.85 -25.25 -6.14
N VAL A 131 7.52 -26.34 -5.43
CA VAL A 131 6.45 -26.28 -4.43
C VAL A 131 6.83 -25.42 -3.23
N ASN A 132 8.07 -25.51 -2.72
CA ASN A 132 8.51 -24.67 -1.60
C ASN A 132 8.58 -23.20 -2.00
N GLU A 133 9.06 -22.87 -3.20
CA GLU A 133 9.05 -21.49 -3.72
C GLU A 133 7.63 -20.91 -3.78
N TYR A 134 6.64 -21.73 -4.17
CA TYR A 134 5.23 -21.33 -4.12
C TYR A 134 4.76 -21.10 -2.68
N LEU A 135 5.07 -22.01 -1.75
CA LEU A 135 4.68 -21.88 -0.36
C LEU A 135 5.27 -20.64 0.31
N ASP A 136 6.55 -20.35 0.03
CA ASP A 136 7.25 -19.17 0.53
C ASP A 136 6.65 -17.88 -0.06
N GLY A 137 6.41 -17.87 -1.37
CA GLY A 137 5.77 -16.74 -2.07
C GLY A 137 4.37 -16.43 -1.57
N GLU A 138 3.59 -17.46 -1.24
CA GLU A 138 2.23 -17.34 -0.69
C GLU A 138 2.22 -17.25 0.86
N ARG A 139 3.38 -17.08 1.47
CA ARG A 139 3.56 -16.89 2.94
C ARG A 139 2.94 -18.00 3.80
N PHE A 140 3.06 -19.24 3.36
CA PHE A 140 2.70 -20.37 4.21
C PHE A 140 3.59 -20.41 5.46
N PRO A 141 3.05 -20.81 6.63
CA PRO A 141 3.88 -21.06 7.81
C PRO A 141 4.95 -22.11 7.53
N GLU A 142 6.16 -21.97 8.10
CA GLU A 142 7.32 -22.86 7.91
C GLU A 142 7.05 -24.35 8.15
N ARG A 143 6.01 -24.66 8.94
CA ARG A 143 5.59 -26.05 9.18
C ARG A 143 5.05 -26.75 7.95
N TYR A 144 4.66 -26.01 6.91
CA TYR A 144 4.21 -26.56 5.63
C TYR A 144 5.38 -26.63 4.66
N THR A 145 5.78 -27.84 4.33
CA THR A 145 6.82 -28.12 3.34
C THR A 145 6.23 -28.94 2.19
N SER A 146 6.90 -28.90 1.05
CA SER A 146 6.51 -29.72 -0.11
C SER A 146 6.34 -31.20 0.25
N GLU A 147 7.23 -31.74 1.12
CA GLU A 147 7.20 -33.15 1.52
C GLU A 147 5.97 -33.50 2.33
N ASN A 148 5.66 -32.70 3.37
CA ASN A 148 4.53 -33.01 4.23
C ASN A 148 3.18 -32.76 3.54
N LEU A 149 3.09 -31.76 2.65
CA LEU A 149 1.89 -31.53 1.85
C LEU A 149 1.66 -32.66 0.84
N LYS A 150 2.70 -33.08 0.11
CA LYS A 150 2.61 -34.22 -0.82
C LYS A 150 2.26 -35.53 -0.10
N LYS A 151 2.78 -35.75 1.10
CA LYS A 151 2.40 -36.88 1.94
C LYS A 151 0.92 -36.82 2.28
N SER A 152 0.44 -35.67 2.76
CA SER A 152 -0.96 -35.49 3.14
C SER A 152 -1.92 -35.65 1.95
N LEU A 153 -1.51 -35.21 0.75
CA LEU A 153 -2.24 -35.41 -0.50
C LEU A 153 -2.31 -36.89 -0.89
N ARG A 154 -1.21 -37.66 -0.78
CA ARG A 154 -1.18 -39.11 -1.05
C ARG A 154 -2.13 -39.86 -0.11
N GLU A 155 -2.14 -39.46 1.17
CA GLU A 155 -2.99 -40.04 2.21
C GLU A 155 -4.46 -39.54 2.14
N ASN A 156 -4.83 -38.71 1.15
CA ASN A 156 -6.14 -38.08 0.99
C ASN A 156 -6.62 -37.29 2.23
N LYS A 157 -5.70 -36.80 3.04
CA LYS A 157 -6.02 -35.96 4.21
C LYS A 157 -6.37 -34.52 3.81
N ILE A 158 -5.82 -34.06 2.69
CA ILE A 158 -6.08 -32.75 2.09
C ILE A 158 -6.24 -32.90 0.58
N THR A 159 -6.81 -31.90 -0.05
CA THR A 159 -6.90 -31.76 -1.52
C THR A 159 -6.03 -30.61 -2.01
N VAL A 160 -5.75 -30.55 -3.32
CA VAL A 160 -5.04 -29.39 -3.92
C VAL A 160 -5.85 -28.11 -3.73
N LYS A 161 -7.19 -28.22 -3.75
CA LYS A 161 -8.09 -27.11 -3.48
C LYS A 161 -7.96 -26.57 -2.06
N ASP A 162 -7.66 -27.41 -1.07
CA ASP A 162 -7.44 -26.96 0.31
C ASP A 162 -6.14 -26.19 0.43
N ILE A 163 -5.08 -26.58 -0.30
CA ILE A 163 -3.82 -25.83 -0.37
C ILE A 163 -4.07 -24.47 -1.02
N PHE A 164 -4.80 -24.43 -2.13
CA PHE A 164 -5.18 -23.19 -2.81
C PHE A 164 -6.02 -22.27 -1.89
N ASN A 165 -7.07 -22.79 -1.25
CA ASN A 165 -7.96 -22.04 -0.39
C ASN A 165 -7.31 -21.59 0.93
N TYR A 166 -6.20 -22.20 1.35
CA TYR A 166 -5.50 -21.82 2.58
C TYR A 166 -5.00 -20.35 2.51
N THR A 167 -4.55 -19.91 1.36
CA THR A 167 -4.07 -18.55 1.12
C THR A 167 -5.12 -17.65 0.50
N HIS A 168 -6.22 -18.21 -0.01
CA HIS A 168 -7.28 -17.49 -0.71
C HIS A 168 -8.55 -17.45 0.13
N ASN A 169 -8.51 -16.72 1.25
CA ASN A 169 -9.72 -16.33 1.94
C ASN A 169 -10.28 -15.05 1.30
N GLY A 170 -11.57 -14.75 1.47
CA GLY A 170 -12.23 -13.62 0.82
C GLY A 170 -11.68 -12.22 1.16
N ASN A 171 -10.57 -12.13 1.91
CA ASN A 171 -9.86 -10.89 2.20
C ASN A 171 -8.59 -10.73 1.36
N ASP A 172 -8.19 -11.72 0.55
CA ASP A 172 -6.97 -11.65 -0.27
C ASP A 172 -6.98 -10.47 -1.23
N ASP A 173 -8.13 -10.16 -1.82
CA ASP A 173 -8.28 -9.01 -2.70
C ASP A 173 -8.08 -7.67 -1.98
N LEU A 174 -8.30 -7.63 -0.66
CA LEU A 174 -8.04 -6.44 0.16
C LEU A 174 -6.55 -6.28 0.49
N PHE A 175 -5.77 -7.37 0.54
CA PHE A 175 -4.34 -7.34 0.83
C PHE A 175 -3.45 -7.28 -0.42
N ASN A 176 -4.00 -7.58 -1.58
CA ASN A 176 -3.28 -7.57 -2.86
C ASN A 176 -3.50 -6.28 -3.67
N ILE A 177 -4.00 -5.23 -3.05
CA ILE A 177 -4.06 -3.91 -3.70
C ILE A 177 -2.63 -3.39 -3.80
N GLU A 178 -2.10 -3.35 -5.01
CA GLU A 178 -0.81 -2.74 -5.31
C GLU A 178 -0.94 -1.21 -5.27
N ILE A 179 -0.80 -0.62 -4.09
CA ILE A 179 -0.72 0.83 -3.91
C ILE A 179 0.73 1.27 -3.81
N GLU A 180 1.01 2.53 -4.11
CA GLU A 180 2.34 3.11 -3.93
C GLU A 180 2.73 3.15 -2.45
N GLY A 181 1.75 3.38 -1.57
CA GLY A 181 1.93 3.33 -0.12
C GLY A 181 2.65 4.57 0.42
N ALA A 182 3.48 4.38 1.45
CA ALA A 182 4.17 5.48 2.09
C ALA A 182 5.36 5.98 1.26
N GLU A 183 5.34 7.26 0.89
CA GLU A 183 6.40 7.93 0.15
C GLU A 183 6.96 9.11 0.96
N VAL A 184 8.27 9.36 0.85
CA VAL A 184 8.94 10.45 1.54
C VAL A 184 9.46 11.48 0.52
N TYR A 185 9.14 12.73 0.74
CA TYR A 185 9.52 13.89 -0.07
C TYR A 185 10.36 14.88 0.74
N ARG A 186 11.20 15.63 0.03
CA ARG A 186 12.01 16.72 0.58
C ARG A 186 11.80 18.00 -0.21
#